data_79966bfb00113a61bb2d67e59dcd04ff
#
_entry.id   79966bfb00113a61bb2d67e59dcd04ff
#
_cell.length_a   1.000
_cell.length_b   1.000
_cell.length_c   1.000
_cell.angle_alpha   90.00
_cell.angle_beta   90.00
_cell.angle_gamma   90.00
#
_symmetry.space_group_name_H-M   'P 1'
#
loop_
_entity.id
_entity.type
_entity.pdbx_description
1 polymer ?
#
loop_
_entity_poly.entity_id
_entity_poly.type
_entity_poly.pdbx_seq_one_letter_code
_entity_poly.pdbx_strand_id
1 'polypeptide(L)'
;MIFFTGITNLSHASKVDYSFISINRLTGNRKRKSDFNARTWIMDSGAFSQISKDGEHSLTAGEYANQIKRWSRCGILVRAVSQDYMCEDFILEKVGRTVAQHQKMTIDNYVQLDLIRKRMDLDVPIMPVLQGYEPEEYATHVRDYGSLLKQNAWVGVGSICKRNSNPESVYYVLDAILKIRPDLRLHGFGIKKTCLQDSSIRDRLFSADSMAWSFKSEKKEDYREAIRYKNRIYSMPVQTNFEYANA
;
A
#
# COMPACT_ATOMS: atom_id res chain seq x y z
N MET A 1 10.72 -5.66 -9.84
CA MET A 1 9.79 -5.35 -8.74
C MET A 1 10.54 -5.27 -7.41
N ILE A 2 10.30 -4.25 -6.59
CA ILE A 2 10.84 -4.12 -5.23
C ILE A 2 9.83 -4.72 -4.25
N PHE A 3 10.28 -5.58 -3.32
CA PHE A 3 9.39 -6.16 -2.33
C PHE A 3 9.65 -5.57 -0.94
N PHE A 4 8.63 -4.95 -0.36
CA PHE A 4 8.65 -4.40 1.00
C PHE A 4 8.09 -5.43 1.98
N THR A 5 8.84 -5.70 3.03
CA THR A 5 8.42 -6.63 4.09
C THR A 5 7.58 -5.89 5.10
N GLY A 6 6.33 -6.30 5.29
CA GLY A 6 5.48 -5.74 6.35
C GLY A 6 6.08 -6.03 7.73
N ILE A 7 6.21 -5.03 8.59
CA ILE A 7 6.85 -5.13 9.91
C ILE A 7 5.87 -4.70 11.00
N THR A 8 5.72 -5.57 12.01
CA THR A 8 4.93 -5.28 13.22
C THR A 8 5.79 -4.88 14.41
N ASN A 9 6.95 -5.51 14.57
CA ASN A 9 7.91 -5.20 15.62
C ASN A 9 9.00 -4.29 15.05
N LEU A 10 9.04 -3.05 15.50
CA LEU A 10 9.95 -2.02 14.98
C LEU A 10 11.44 -2.38 15.11
N SER A 11 11.81 -3.21 16.10
CA SER A 11 13.19 -3.68 16.25
C SER A 11 13.67 -4.55 15.07
N HIS A 12 12.73 -5.07 14.27
CA HIS A 12 13.03 -5.89 13.09
C HIS A 12 13.22 -5.06 11.82
N ALA A 13 12.88 -3.77 11.82
CA ALA A 13 12.99 -2.93 10.64
C ALA A 13 14.43 -2.82 10.10
N SER A 14 15.44 -2.86 10.98
CA SER A 14 16.86 -2.85 10.59
C SER A 14 17.35 -4.19 10.01
N LYS A 15 16.57 -5.27 10.16
CA LYS A 15 16.95 -6.63 9.73
C LYS A 15 16.52 -6.96 8.29
N VAL A 16 15.74 -6.08 7.67
CA VAL A 16 15.28 -6.21 6.28
C VAL A 16 15.70 -4.97 5.48
N ASP A 17 15.91 -5.14 4.17
CA ASP A 17 16.35 -4.03 3.32
C ASP A 17 15.22 -3.01 3.07
N TYR A 18 14.01 -3.52 2.86
CA TYR A 18 12.81 -2.75 2.55
C TYR A 18 11.69 -3.11 3.52
N SER A 19 11.23 -2.13 4.31
CA SER A 19 10.17 -2.32 5.31
C SER A 19 8.90 -1.57 4.92
N PHE A 20 7.74 -2.17 5.21
CA PHE A 20 6.43 -1.52 5.13
C PHE A 20 5.84 -1.47 6.53
N ILE A 21 5.62 -0.26 7.07
CA ILE A 21 5.29 -0.07 8.48
C ILE A 21 4.05 0.81 8.61
N SER A 22 2.99 0.23 9.17
CA SER A 22 1.75 0.97 9.39
C SER A 22 1.89 2.02 10.50
N ILE A 23 1.31 3.20 10.30
CA ILE A 23 1.20 4.26 11.30
C ILE A 23 0.60 3.76 12.62
N ASN A 24 -0.31 2.78 12.55
CA ASN A 24 -0.91 2.16 13.73
C ASN A 24 0.13 1.49 14.66
N ARG A 25 1.29 1.10 14.12
CA ARG A 25 2.41 0.57 14.91
C ARG A 25 3.26 1.65 15.54
N LEU A 26 3.22 2.85 14.98
CA LEU A 26 3.99 4.00 15.42
C LEU A 26 3.23 4.86 16.45
N THR A 27 1.91 4.93 16.35
CA THR A 27 1.06 5.73 17.25
C THR A 27 0.28 4.89 18.27
N GLY A 28 0.14 3.57 18.05
CA GLY A 28 -0.58 2.67 18.95
C GLY A 28 0.13 2.47 20.29
N ASN A 29 -0.64 2.58 21.38
CA ASN A 29 -0.31 2.53 22.80
C ASN A 29 0.09 3.87 23.44
N ARG A 30 -0.39 4.10 24.67
CA ARG A 30 -0.25 5.31 25.48
C ARG A 30 1.21 5.74 25.79
N LYS A 31 2.20 4.89 25.50
CA LYS A 31 3.62 5.21 25.68
C LYS A 31 4.19 5.77 24.39
N ARG A 32 4.85 6.93 24.49
CA ARG A 32 5.61 7.50 23.37
C ARG A 32 6.62 6.47 22.88
N LYS A 33 6.50 6.04 21.63
CA LYS A 33 7.43 5.11 21.01
C LYS A 33 8.80 5.80 20.83
N SER A 34 9.85 5.06 21.11
CA SER A 34 11.24 5.47 20.81
C SER A 34 11.49 5.37 19.31
N ASP A 35 12.50 6.07 18.86
CA ASP A 35 12.98 5.95 17.48
C ASP A 35 13.43 4.51 17.23
N PHE A 36 13.25 4.08 15.98
CA PHE A 36 13.70 2.79 15.49
C PHE A 36 14.69 3.00 14.34
N ASN A 37 15.40 1.97 13.98
CA ASN A 37 16.33 2.00 12.85
C ASN A 37 15.79 1.12 11.72
N ALA A 38 15.39 1.75 10.61
CA ALA A 38 15.07 1.06 9.37
C ALA A 38 16.14 1.38 8.31
N ARG A 39 16.29 0.51 7.31
CA ARG A 39 17.05 0.86 6.10
C ARG A 39 16.17 1.72 5.20
N THR A 40 15.55 1.14 4.20
CA THR A 40 14.59 1.83 3.33
C THR A 40 13.17 1.40 3.70
N TRP A 41 12.24 2.34 3.83
CA TRP A 41 10.89 1.98 4.25
C TRP A 41 9.80 2.88 3.69
N ILE A 42 8.58 2.36 3.71
CA ILE A 42 7.34 3.08 3.39
C ILE A 42 6.50 3.12 4.65
N MET A 43 5.92 4.30 4.94
CA MET A 43 4.91 4.46 5.99
C MET A 43 3.52 4.20 5.38
N ASP A 44 2.81 3.20 5.90
CA ASP A 44 1.42 2.93 5.57
C ASP A 44 0.48 3.78 6.41
N SER A 45 -0.62 4.25 5.80
CA SER A 45 -1.64 5.09 6.44
C SER A 45 -2.43 4.37 7.55
N GLY A 46 -2.40 3.04 7.57
CA GLY A 46 -3.19 2.22 8.50
C GLY A 46 -4.67 2.10 8.14
N ALA A 47 -5.05 2.51 6.94
CA ALA A 47 -6.42 2.57 6.45
C ALA A 47 -7.20 1.26 6.70
N PHE A 48 -6.64 0.10 6.33
CA PHE A 48 -7.32 -1.17 6.48
C PHE A 48 -7.85 -1.40 7.90
N SER A 49 -7.02 -1.16 8.92
CA SER A 49 -7.42 -1.39 10.31
C SER A 49 -8.38 -0.32 10.84
N GLN A 50 -8.16 0.95 10.46
CA GLN A 50 -8.94 2.08 10.95
C GLN A 50 -10.32 2.11 10.31
N ILE A 51 -10.40 2.05 8.99
CA ILE A 51 -11.67 2.09 8.26
C ILE A 51 -12.50 0.84 8.55
N SER A 52 -11.88 -0.36 8.61
CA SER A 52 -12.62 -1.58 8.97
C SER A 52 -13.21 -1.53 10.37
N LYS A 53 -12.55 -0.86 11.30
CA LYS A 53 -13.00 -0.76 12.70
C LYS A 53 -13.98 0.39 12.90
N ASP A 54 -13.57 1.59 12.52
CA ASP A 54 -14.18 2.85 12.92
C ASP A 54 -14.88 3.60 11.77
N GLY A 55 -14.68 3.16 10.51
CA GLY A 55 -15.19 3.80 9.29
C GLY A 55 -14.46 5.08 8.88
N GLU A 56 -13.50 5.52 9.69
CA GLU A 56 -12.76 6.78 9.51
C GLU A 56 -11.30 6.64 9.90
N HIS A 57 -10.46 7.55 9.44
CA HIS A 57 -9.09 7.68 9.89
C HIS A 57 -9.00 8.25 11.32
N SER A 58 -8.12 7.71 12.14
CA SER A 58 -7.91 8.15 13.53
C SER A 58 -7.12 9.45 13.66
N LEU A 59 -6.44 9.86 12.60
CA LEU A 59 -5.62 11.07 12.52
C LEU A 59 -6.16 11.98 11.40
N THR A 60 -6.22 13.26 11.67
CA THR A 60 -6.38 14.27 10.61
C THR A 60 -5.16 14.30 9.69
N ALA A 61 -5.28 14.86 8.50
CA ALA A 61 -4.14 15.00 7.57
C ALA A 61 -2.98 15.79 8.20
N GLY A 62 -3.27 16.78 9.03
CA GLY A 62 -2.24 17.55 9.74
C GLY A 62 -1.52 16.74 10.81
N GLU A 63 -2.25 15.97 11.60
CA GLU A 63 -1.65 15.06 12.59
C GLU A 63 -0.83 13.97 11.90
N TYR A 64 -1.33 13.42 10.79
CA TYR A 64 -0.61 12.42 10.02
C TYR A 64 0.69 13.01 9.41
N ALA A 65 0.65 14.23 8.87
CA ALA A 65 1.85 14.92 8.38
C ALA A 65 2.90 15.13 9.50
N ASN A 66 2.45 15.48 10.73
CA ASN A 66 3.34 15.56 11.89
C ASN A 66 3.97 14.19 12.23
N GLN A 67 3.23 13.09 12.08
CA GLN A 67 3.79 11.75 12.26
C GLN A 67 4.82 11.42 11.17
N ILE A 68 4.54 11.75 9.90
CA ILE A 68 5.50 11.56 8.81
C ILE A 68 6.79 12.32 9.12
N LYS A 69 6.70 13.60 9.50
CA LYS A 69 7.85 14.42 9.89
C LYS A 69 8.64 13.81 11.07
N ARG A 70 7.92 13.35 12.10
CA ARG A 70 8.55 12.72 13.26
C ARG A 70 9.35 11.46 12.89
N TRP A 71 8.78 10.60 12.07
CA TRP A 71 9.34 9.28 11.80
C TRP A 71 10.28 9.25 10.58
N SER A 72 10.32 10.31 9.77
CA SER A 72 11.21 10.40 8.60
C SER A 72 12.69 10.25 8.94
N ARG A 73 13.08 10.52 10.18
CA ARG A 73 14.44 10.33 10.69
C ARG A 73 14.81 8.89 11.06
N CYS A 74 13.84 7.95 11.02
CA CYS A 74 14.05 6.55 11.39
C CYS A 74 14.52 5.70 10.21
N GLY A 75 15.52 6.14 9.46
CA GLY A 75 16.02 5.54 8.24
C GLY A 75 15.57 6.30 7.00
N ILE A 76 15.63 5.66 5.83
CA ILE A 76 15.25 6.29 4.55
C ILE A 76 13.75 6.05 4.32
N LEU A 77 12.90 7.01 4.72
CA LEU A 77 11.47 6.99 4.43
C LEU A 77 11.23 7.46 2.99
N VAL A 78 11.06 6.53 2.06
CA VAL A 78 10.94 6.84 0.63
C VAL A 78 9.55 7.31 0.22
N ARG A 79 8.50 6.92 0.95
CA ARG A 79 7.10 7.34 0.72
C ARG A 79 6.29 7.24 2.01
N ALA A 80 5.29 8.12 2.13
CA ALA A 80 4.18 7.92 3.04
C ALA A 80 2.90 7.71 2.21
N VAL A 81 2.14 6.66 2.50
CA VAL A 81 0.89 6.35 1.81
C VAL A 81 -0.16 7.36 2.22
N SER A 82 -0.91 7.90 1.26
CA SER A 82 -2.06 8.77 1.54
C SER A 82 -3.12 8.02 2.37
N GLN A 83 -3.86 8.78 3.17
CA GLN A 83 -5.02 8.26 3.90
C GLN A 83 -6.15 7.96 2.91
N ASP A 84 -6.34 6.68 2.60
CA ASP A 84 -7.26 6.18 1.59
C ASP A 84 -8.50 5.51 2.20
N TYR A 85 -9.58 5.42 1.45
CA TYR A 85 -10.82 4.76 1.82
C TYR A 85 -11.04 3.53 0.95
N MET A 86 -11.07 2.36 1.58
CA MET A 86 -11.20 1.08 0.90
C MET A 86 -12.60 0.88 0.29
N CYS A 87 -12.66 0.14 -0.82
CA CYS A 87 -13.87 -0.07 -1.61
C CYS A 87 -14.40 -1.51 -1.59
N GLU A 88 -14.01 -2.33 -0.61
CA GLU A 88 -14.62 -3.64 -0.42
C GLU A 88 -16.06 -3.52 0.06
N ASP A 89 -16.98 -4.34 -0.48
CA ASP A 89 -18.42 -4.30 -0.22
C ASP A 89 -18.76 -4.24 1.27
N PHE A 90 -18.14 -5.10 2.09
CA PHE A 90 -18.38 -5.14 3.53
C PHE A 90 -18.01 -3.85 4.25
N ILE A 91 -17.08 -3.06 3.68
CA ILE A 91 -16.72 -1.74 4.19
C ILE A 91 -17.77 -0.71 3.78
N LEU A 92 -18.11 -0.70 2.50
CA LEU A 92 -19.10 0.24 1.93
C LEU A 92 -20.46 0.08 2.63
N GLU A 93 -20.92 -1.16 2.80
CA GLU A 93 -22.15 -1.49 3.55
C GLU A 93 -22.09 -0.98 4.99
N LYS A 94 -20.96 -1.24 5.69
CA LYS A 94 -20.78 -0.82 7.08
C LYS A 94 -20.88 0.68 7.29
N VAL A 95 -20.33 1.47 6.36
CA VAL A 95 -20.25 2.93 6.48
C VAL A 95 -21.36 3.67 5.71
N GLY A 96 -22.18 2.95 4.94
CA GLY A 96 -23.26 3.51 4.14
C GLY A 96 -22.78 4.43 3.03
N ARG A 97 -21.65 4.12 2.39
CA ARG A 97 -21.03 4.92 1.33
C ARG A 97 -20.86 4.13 0.04
N THR A 98 -20.72 4.85 -1.07
CA THR A 98 -20.47 4.30 -2.40
C THR A 98 -18.98 4.28 -2.73
N VAL A 99 -18.58 3.49 -3.74
CA VAL A 99 -17.21 3.48 -4.29
C VAL A 99 -16.80 4.90 -4.69
N ALA A 100 -17.66 5.63 -5.44
CA ALA A 100 -17.35 6.99 -5.90
C ALA A 100 -17.11 7.97 -4.73
N GLN A 101 -17.85 7.82 -3.62
CA GLN A 101 -17.62 8.65 -2.43
C GLN A 101 -16.26 8.32 -1.79
N HIS A 102 -15.90 7.05 -1.65
CA HIS A 102 -14.60 6.63 -1.12
C HIS A 102 -13.44 7.06 -2.02
N GLN A 103 -13.61 6.97 -3.33
CA GLN A 103 -12.63 7.47 -4.31
C GLN A 103 -12.41 8.98 -4.17
N LYS A 104 -13.50 9.74 -4.11
CA LYS A 104 -13.40 11.19 -3.89
C LYS A 104 -12.71 11.54 -2.58
N MET A 105 -13.08 10.91 -1.47
CA MET A 105 -12.46 11.12 -0.16
C MET A 105 -10.97 10.78 -0.17
N THR A 106 -10.58 9.73 -0.89
CA THR A 106 -9.19 9.34 -1.06
C THR A 106 -8.39 10.41 -1.81
N ILE A 107 -8.94 10.98 -2.89
CA ILE A 107 -8.32 12.11 -3.61
C ILE A 107 -8.23 13.35 -2.73
N ASP A 108 -9.31 13.70 -2.05
CA ASP A 108 -9.36 14.87 -1.17
C ASP A 108 -8.28 14.80 -0.08
N ASN A 109 -8.13 13.62 0.55
CA ASN A 109 -7.09 13.38 1.55
C ASN A 109 -5.68 13.48 0.96
N TYR A 110 -5.45 12.93 -0.24
CA TYR A 110 -4.16 13.06 -0.91
C TYR A 110 -3.80 14.52 -1.18
N VAL A 111 -4.74 15.30 -1.73
CA VAL A 111 -4.53 16.72 -2.02
C VAL A 111 -4.25 17.49 -0.74
N GLN A 112 -5.04 17.28 0.30
CA GLN A 112 -4.88 17.95 1.59
C GLN A 112 -3.53 17.62 2.22
N LEU A 113 -3.15 16.34 2.25
CA LEU A 113 -1.88 15.88 2.84
C LEU A 113 -0.67 16.43 2.07
N ASP A 114 -0.70 16.44 0.73
CA ASP A 114 0.41 16.95 -0.09
C ASP A 114 0.56 18.48 0.05
N LEU A 115 -0.56 19.22 0.20
CA LEU A 115 -0.51 20.64 0.51
C LEU A 115 0.12 20.92 1.88
N ILE A 116 -0.27 20.15 2.91
CA ILE A 116 0.32 20.27 4.26
C ILE A 116 1.81 19.91 4.22
N ARG A 117 2.17 18.81 3.54
CA ARG A 117 3.56 18.39 3.35
C ARG A 117 4.42 19.53 2.77
N LYS A 118 3.93 20.17 1.71
CA LYS A 118 4.63 21.31 1.08
C LYS A 118 4.79 22.50 2.03
N ARG A 119 3.74 22.86 2.79
CA ARG A 119 3.79 23.94 3.78
C ARG A 119 4.76 23.66 4.94
N MET A 120 4.93 22.39 5.28
CA MET A 120 5.84 21.95 6.34
C MET A 120 7.29 21.76 5.85
N ASP A 121 7.56 21.97 4.56
CA ASP A 121 8.85 21.68 3.91
C ASP A 121 9.33 20.25 4.20
N LEU A 122 8.42 19.30 4.02
CA LEU A 122 8.68 17.89 4.31
C LEU A 122 9.04 17.16 3.01
N ASP A 123 10.28 16.69 2.91
CA ASP A 123 10.83 16.04 1.70
C ASP A 123 10.22 14.68 1.36
N VAL A 124 9.50 14.05 2.29
CA VAL A 124 8.89 12.74 2.07
C VAL A 124 7.72 12.85 1.09
N PRO A 125 7.80 12.28 -0.12
CA PRO A 125 6.70 12.33 -1.06
C PRO A 125 5.51 11.48 -0.59
N ILE A 126 4.30 11.98 -0.83
CA ILE A 126 3.07 11.24 -0.55
C ILE A 126 2.78 10.30 -1.72
N MET A 127 2.48 9.04 -1.42
CA MET A 127 2.04 8.05 -2.40
C MET A 127 0.53 8.15 -2.55
N PRO A 128 0.00 8.58 -3.71
CA PRO A 128 -1.44 8.50 -3.98
C PRO A 128 -1.90 7.06 -4.04
N VAL A 129 -3.18 6.80 -3.75
CA VAL A 129 -3.76 5.46 -3.74
C VAL A 129 -4.95 5.39 -4.69
N LEU A 130 -4.96 4.40 -5.57
CA LEU A 130 -6.11 4.04 -6.38
C LEU A 130 -6.96 3.04 -5.62
N GLN A 131 -8.25 3.31 -5.55
CA GLN A 131 -9.26 2.50 -4.88
C GLN A 131 -10.40 2.18 -5.84
N GLY A 132 -10.99 1.02 -5.68
CA GLY A 132 -12.14 0.52 -6.42
C GLY A 132 -12.40 -0.93 -6.03
N TYR A 133 -13.45 -1.52 -6.59
CA TYR A 133 -13.71 -2.95 -6.51
C TYR A 133 -13.62 -3.57 -7.90
N GLU A 134 -14.39 -3.11 -8.87
CA GLU A 134 -14.29 -3.58 -10.25
C GLU A 134 -13.19 -2.88 -11.05
N PRO A 135 -12.56 -3.53 -12.06
CA PRO A 135 -11.47 -2.95 -12.84
C PRO A 135 -11.79 -1.55 -13.42
N GLU A 136 -13.02 -1.35 -13.90
CA GLU A 136 -13.45 -0.07 -14.48
C GLU A 136 -13.53 1.07 -13.43
N GLU A 137 -13.78 0.74 -12.18
CA GLU A 137 -13.76 1.70 -11.09
C GLU A 137 -12.35 2.23 -10.83
N TYR A 138 -11.31 1.37 -10.94
CA TYR A 138 -9.92 1.83 -10.87
C TYR A 138 -9.57 2.70 -12.07
N ALA A 139 -10.02 2.33 -13.27
CA ALA A 139 -9.84 3.13 -14.48
C ALA A 139 -10.49 4.52 -14.33
N THR A 140 -11.70 4.59 -13.77
CA THR A 140 -12.39 5.84 -13.44
C THR A 140 -11.60 6.65 -12.41
N HIS A 141 -11.15 6.03 -11.34
CA HIS A 141 -10.37 6.73 -10.30
C HIS A 141 -9.03 7.29 -10.83
N VAL A 142 -8.39 6.61 -11.79
CA VAL A 142 -7.23 7.17 -12.51
C VAL A 142 -7.58 8.44 -13.26
N ARG A 143 -8.74 8.46 -13.95
CA ARG A 143 -9.22 9.64 -14.68
C ARG A 143 -9.56 10.79 -13.71
N ASP A 144 -10.20 10.48 -12.59
CA ASP A 144 -10.59 11.46 -11.55
C ASP A 144 -9.37 12.12 -10.89
N TYR A 145 -8.29 11.37 -10.67
CA TYR A 145 -7.01 11.94 -10.23
C TYR A 145 -6.40 12.89 -11.27
N GLY A 146 -6.56 12.62 -12.56
CA GLY A 146 -6.11 13.46 -13.66
C GLY A 146 -4.64 13.92 -13.50
N SER A 147 -4.41 15.22 -13.56
CA SER A 147 -3.08 15.84 -13.47
C SER A 147 -2.42 15.75 -12.08
N LEU A 148 -3.14 15.31 -11.05
CA LEU A 148 -2.57 15.04 -9.73
C LEU A 148 -1.59 13.86 -9.77
N LEU A 149 -1.84 12.86 -10.63
CA LEU A 149 -0.90 11.78 -10.91
C LEU A 149 0.17 12.27 -11.89
N LYS A 150 1.31 12.67 -11.35
CA LYS A 150 2.45 13.11 -12.17
C LYS A 150 2.96 11.96 -13.04
N GLN A 151 3.70 12.30 -14.11
CA GLN A 151 4.35 11.29 -14.96
C GLN A 151 5.26 10.38 -14.13
N ASN A 152 5.20 9.07 -14.38
CA ASN A 152 5.92 8.04 -13.61
C ASN A 152 5.60 8.05 -12.10
N ALA A 153 4.44 8.54 -11.68
CA ALA A 153 4.05 8.55 -10.27
C ALA A 153 4.07 7.13 -9.68
N TRP A 154 4.60 7.02 -8.47
CA TRP A 154 4.51 5.78 -7.69
C TRP A 154 3.20 5.78 -6.91
N VAL A 155 2.30 4.86 -7.27
CA VAL A 155 0.89 4.85 -6.88
C VAL A 155 0.56 3.53 -6.18
N GLY A 156 -0.10 3.58 -5.05
CA GLY A 156 -0.63 2.41 -4.36
C GLY A 156 -1.92 1.91 -5.02
N VAL A 157 -2.10 0.60 -5.07
CA VAL A 157 -3.35 -0.05 -5.52
C VAL A 157 -3.97 -0.73 -4.31
N GLY A 158 -5.07 -0.16 -3.80
CA GLY A 158 -5.80 -0.65 -2.64
C GLY A 158 -6.87 -1.67 -3.02
N SER A 159 -7.55 -2.23 -2.02
CA SER A 159 -8.63 -3.23 -2.15
C SER A 159 -8.31 -4.48 -2.97
N ILE A 160 -7.03 -4.75 -3.27
CA ILE A 160 -6.59 -5.96 -4.00
C ILE A 160 -6.11 -7.08 -3.07
N CYS A 161 -5.80 -6.79 -1.82
CA CYS A 161 -5.27 -7.78 -0.88
C CYS A 161 -6.25 -8.93 -0.57
N LYS A 162 -7.55 -8.71 -0.68
CA LYS A 162 -8.59 -9.73 -0.51
C LYS A 162 -8.74 -10.63 -1.74
N ARG A 163 -8.25 -10.20 -2.91
CA ARG A 163 -8.32 -10.93 -4.18
C ARG A 163 -7.15 -11.89 -4.40
N ASN A 164 -6.23 -12.03 -3.47
CA ASN A 164 -5.03 -12.86 -3.61
C ASN A 164 -5.28 -14.38 -3.84
N SER A 165 -6.52 -14.84 -3.67
CA SER A 165 -6.93 -16.21 -4.05
C SER A 165 -7.33 -16.32 -5.52
N ASN A 166 -7.54 -15.20 -6.20
CA ASN A 166 -7.85 -15.12 -7.62
C ASN A 166 -6.86 -14.16 -8.31
N PRO A 167 -5.71 -14.66 -8.80
CA PRO A 167 -4.71 -13.85 -9.50
C PRO A 167 -5.28 -13.12 -10.72
N GLU A 168 -6.19 -13.74 -11.46
CA GLU A 168 -6.83 -13.15 -12.63
C GLU A 168 -7.53 -11.82 -12.29
N SER A 169 -8.27 -11.77 -11.18
CA SER A 169 -8.93 -10.53 -10.75
C SER A 169 -7.94 -9.42 -10.37
N VAL A 170 -6.76 -9.78 -9.87
CA VAL A 170 -5.68 -8.82 -9.64
C VAL A 170 -5.09 -8.32 -10.96
N TYR A 171 -4.87 -9.23 -11.91
CA TYR A 171 -4.38 -8.88 -13.24
C TYR A 171 -5.27 -7.85 -13.92
N TYR A 172 -6.60 -8.08 -13.97
CA TYR A 172 -7.53 -7.16 -14.65
C TYR A 172 -7.56 -5.76 -13.99
N VAL A 173 -7.43 -5.68 -12.68
CA VAL A 173 -7.31 -4.38 -11.99
C VAL A 173 -6.04 -3.64 -12.43
N LEU A 174 -4.89 -4.31 -12.40
CA LEU A 174 -3.62 -3.68 -12.80
C LEU A 174 -3.63 -3.29 -14.28
N ASP A 175 -4.20 -4.13 -15.12
CA ASP A 175 -4.30 -3.91 -16.56
C ASP A 175 -5.22 -2.72 -16.90
N ALA A 176 -6.37 -2.61 -16.23
CA ALA A 176 -7.28 -1.47 -16.39
C ALA A 176 -6.62 -0.13 -16.04
N ILE A 177 -5.80 -0.11 -14.98
CA ILE A 177 -5.02 1.08 -14.60
C ILE A 177 -3.98 1.41 -15.68
N LEU A 178 -3.19 0.42 -16.09
CA LEU A 178 -2.08 0.62 -17.03
C LEU A 178 -2.53 0.88 -18.46
N LYS A 179 -3.74 0.44 -18.87
CA LYS A 179 -4.35 0.84 -20.14
C LYS A 179 -4.62 2.36 -20.22
N ILE A 180 -4.93 3.01 -19.10
CA ILE A 180 -5.13 4.47 -19.03
C ILE A 180 -3.80 5.21 -18.85
N ARG A 181 -2.92 4.72 -17.97
CA ARG A 181 -1.66 5.35 -17.60
C ARG A 181 -0.54 4.32 -17.51
N PRO A 182 0.06 3.94 -18.66
CA PRO A 182 1.12 2.93 -18.74
C PRO A 182 2.44 3.38 -18.08
N ASP A 183 2.58 4.65 -17.80
CA ASP A 183 3.74 5.24 -17.13
C ASP A 183 3.72 5.08 -15.60
N LEU A 184 2.59 4.72 -14.99
CA LEU A 184 2.49 4.64 -13.54
C LEU A 184 3.32 3.48 -12.98
N ARG A 185 3.96 3.72 -11.83
CA ARG A 185 4.70 2.73 -11.07
C ARG A 185 3.80 2.18 -9.98
N LEU A 186 3.18 1.03 -10.21
CA LEU A 186 2.18 0.48 -9.30
C LEU A 186 2.82 -0.20 -8.09
N HIS A 187 2.28 0.07 -6.89
CA HIS A 187 2.56 -0.65 -5.65
C HIS A 187 1.34 -1.47 -5.25
N GLY A 188 1.47 -2.78 -5.24
CA GLY A 188 0.37 -3.66 -4.82
C GLY A 188 0.37 -3.86 -3.31
N PHE A 189 -0.66 -3.37 -2.61
CA PHE A 189 -0.79 -3.55 -1.16
C PHE A 189 -1.18 -4.98 -0.79
N GLY A 190 -0.43 -5.57 0.14
CA GLY A 190 -0.73 -6.87 0.72
C GLY A 190 -0.73 -8.04 -0.26
N ILE A 191 -0.01 -7.94 -1.37
CA ILE A 191 0.05 -8.98 -2.40
C ILE A 191 0.76 -10.23 -1.87
N LYS A 192 0.09 -11.38 -2.00
CA LYS A 192 0.65 -12.66 -1.57
C LYS A 192 1.52 -13.30 -2.64
N LYS A 193 2.34 -14.26 -2.18
CA LYS A 193 3.23 -15.05 -3.03
C LYS A 193 2.49 -15.67 -4.25
N THR A 194 1.27 -16.15 -4.07
CA THR A 194 0.47 -16.78 -5.15
C THR A 194 0.27 -15.87 -6.35
N CYS A 195 -0.05 -14.60 -6.14
CA CYS A 195 -0.15 -13.62 -7.22
C CYS A 195 1.22 -13.27 -7.81
N LEU A 196 2.27 -13.16 -6.98
CA LEU A 196 3.61 -12.81 -7.43
C LEU A 196 4.34 -13.93 -8.18
N GLN A 197 3.77 -15.16 -8.20
CA GLN A 197 4.24 -16.24 -9.06
C GLN A 197 3.82 -16.05 -10.53
N ASP A 198 2.78 -15.28 -10.77
CA ASP A 198 2.32 -14.96 -12.11
C ASP A 198 3.12 -13.78 -12.67
N SER A 199 3.78 -14.00 -13.82
CA SER A 199 4.58 -12.96 -14.48
C SER A 199 3.71 -11.79 -14.94
N SER A 200 2.50 -12.07 -15.42
CA SER A 200 1.58 -11.03 -15.90
C SER A 200 1.22 -10.02 -14.82
N ILE A 201 1.15 -10.45 -13.55
CA ILE A 201 0.95 -9.58 -12.39
C ILE A 201 2.26 -8.93 -11.96
N ARG A 202 3.32 -9.75 -11.83
CA ARG A 202 4.61 -9.32 -11.29
C ARG A 202 5.27 -8.23 -12.14
N ASP A 203 5.15 -8.33 -13.47
CA ASP A 203 5.76 -7.39 -14.42
C ASP A 203 4.99 -6.07 -14.50
N ARG A 204 3.72 -6.04 -14.08
CA ARG A 204 2.91 -4.84 -13.94
C ARG A 204 3.17 -4.07 -12.63
N LEU A 205 3.88 -4.67 -11.68
CA LEU A 205 4.16 -4.06 -10.39
C LEU A 205 5.58 -3.51 -10.33
N PHE A 206 5.72 -2.23 -10.00
CA PHE A 206 6.99 -1.63 -9.62
C PHE A 206 7.43 -2.13 -8.24
N SER A 207 6.47 -2.24 -7.32
CA SER A 207 6.70 -2.70 -5.96
C SER A 207 5.47 -3.37 -5.36
N ALA A 208 5.67 -4.15 -4.31
CA ALA A 208 4.61 -4.77 -3.53
C ALA A 208 5.04 -4.91 -2.07
N ASP A 209 4.05 -5.08 -1.18
CA ASP A 209 4.30 -5.46 0.21
C ASP A 209 3.51 -6.71 0.61
N SER A 210 3.90 -7.33 1.69
CA SER A 210 3.10 -8.37 2.35
C SER A 210 3.47 -8.56 3.80
N MET A 211 2.44 -8.88 4.61
CA MET A 211 2.54 -9.40 5.98
C MET A 211 2.32 -10.91 6.05
N ALA A 212 2.13 -11.61 4.92
CA ALA A 212 1.73 -13.02 4.88
C ALA A 212 2.74 -13.98 5.53
N TRP A 213 3.98 -13.56 5.69
CA TRP A 213 5.00 -14.31 6.40
C TRP A 213 4.66 -14.54 7.89
N SER A 214 3.90 -13.61 8.52
CA SER A 214 3.58 -13.66 9.94
C SER A 214 2.41 -14.59 10.29
N PHE A 215 1.58 -14.98 9.31
CA PHE A 215 0.36 -15.77 9.57
C PHE A 215 0.62 -17.24 9.86
N LYS A 216 1.72 -17.80 9.37
CA LYS A 216 2.08 -19.22 9.53
C LYS A 216 3.21 -19.43 10.53
N SER A 217 3.76 -18.39 11.12
CA SER A 217 4.85 -18.49 12.08
C SER A 217 4.31 -18.84 13.46
N GLU A 218 4.74 -19.96 14.04
CA GLU A 218 4.47 -20.32 15.44
C GLU A 218 4.99 -19.24 16.39
N LYS A 219 6.07 -18.55 16.00
CA LYS A 219 6.61 -17.35 16.66
C LYS A 219 6.20 -16.12 15.83
N LYS A 220 5.05 -15.56 16.12
CA LYS A 220 4.38 -14.45 15.38
C LYS A 220 5.26 -13.23 15.04
N GLU A 221 6.52 -13.19 15.40
CA GLU A 221 7.42 -12.04 15.22
C GLU A 221 8.88 -12.45 14.91
N ASP A 222 9.13 -13.62 14.32
CA ASP A 222 10.49 -13.96 13.93
C ASP A 222 10.82 -13.33 12.56
N TYR A 223 11.67 -12.29 12.57
CA TYR A 223 12.15 -11.60 11.34
C TYR A 223 12.85 -12.54 10.36
N ARG A 224 13.37 -13.69 10.82
CA ARG A 224 13.99 -14.70 9.94
C ARG A 224 12.96 -15.28 8.98
N GLU A 225 11.70 -15.47 9.41
CA GLU A 225 10.62 -15.89 8.52
C GLU A 225 10.30 -14.80 7.48
N ALA A 226 10.35 -13.54 7.87
CA ALA A 226 10.19 -12.42 6.93
C ALA A 226 11.29 -12.45 5.84
N ILE A 227 12.55 -12.69 6.22
CA ILE A 227 13.68 -12.83 5.29
C ILE A 227 13.49 -14.05 4.39
N ARG A 228 13.11 -15.20 4.96
CA ARG A 228 12.83 -16.43 4.18
C ARG A 228 11.69 -16.22 3.18
N TYR A 229 10.65 -15.52 3.59
CA TYR A 229 9.51 -15.19 2.73
C TYR A 229 9.93 -14.30 1.56
N LYS A 230 10.66 -13.21 1.85
CA LYS A 230 11.25 -12.34 0.82
C LYS A 230 12.12 -13.13 -0.16
N ASN A 231 13.04 -13.94 0.34
CA ASN A 231 13.93 -14.71 -0.50
C ASN A 231 13.17 -15.70 -1.40
N ARG A 232 12.11 -16.33 -0.87
CA ARG A 232 11.21 -17.18 -1.68
C ARG A 232 10.52 -16.40 -2.79
N ILE A 233 10.11 -15.15 -2.57
CA ILE A 233 9.52 -14.32 -3.62
C ILE A 233 10.52 -14.02 -4.73
N TYR A 234 11.77 -13.74 -4.39
CA TYR A 234 12.79 -13.44 -5.40
C TYR A 234 13.31 -14.69 -6.13
N SER A 235 13.35 -15.85 -5.48
CA SER A 235 13.89 -17.10 -6.04
C SER A 235 12.85 -18.00 -6.71
N MET A 236 11.55 -17.72 -6.56
CA MET A 236 10.53 -18.59 -7.15
C MET A 236 10.51 -18.45 -8.67
N PRO A 237 10.32 -19.59 -9.39
CA PRO A 237 10.08 -19.56 -10.81
C PRO A 237 8.81 -18.75 -11.10
N VAL A 238 8.88 -17.88 -12.09
CA VAL A 238 7.74 -17.08 -12.54
C VAL A 238 7.06 -17.87 -13.65
N GLN A 239 5.78 -18.15 -13.47
CA GLN A 239 4.95 -18.84 -14.46
C GLN A 239 4.29 -17.80 -15.35
N THR A 240 4.28 -18.02 -16.65
CA THR A 240 3.57 -17.16 -17.59
C THR A 240 2.18 -17.76 -17.82
N ASN A 241 1.15 -17.10 -17.33
CA ASN A 241 -0.22 -17.43 -17.70
C ASN A 241 -0.59 -16.67 -18.97
N PHE A 242 -0.58 -17.40 -20.10
CA PHE A 242 -0.93 -16.81 -21.41
C PHE A 242 -2.44 -16.53 -21.56
N GLU A 243 -3.29 -17.07 -20.69
CA GLU A 243 -4.74 -16.97 -20.81
C GLU A 243 -5.25 -15.52 -20.64
N TYR A 244 -4.63 -14.72 -19.78
CA TYR A 244 -5.05 -13.31 -19.58
C TYR A 244 -4.45 -12.35 -20.61
N ALA A 245 -3.34 -12.71 -21.25
CA ALA A 245 -2.61 -11.81 -22.13
C ALA A 245 -3.29 -11.60 -23.51
N ASN A 246 -4.29 -12.43 -23.82
CA ASN A 246 -4.98 -12.45 -25.11
C ASN A 246 -6.48 -12.08 -25.01
N ALA A 247 -6.96 -11.54 -23.88
CA ALA A 247 -8.35 -11.14 -23.67
C ALA A 247 -8.57 -9.61 -23.83
#